data_620d6db0e5a808097f480930be68fe61
#
_entry.id   620d6db0e5a808097f480930be68fe61
#
_cell.length_a   1.000
_cell.length_b   1.000
_cell.length_c   1.000
_cell.angle_alpha   90.00
_cell.angle_beta   90.00
_cell.angle_gamma   90.00
#
_symmetry.space_group_name_H-M   'P 1'
#
loop_
_entity.id
_entity.type
_entity.pdbx_description
1 polymer ?
#
loop_
_entity_poly.entity_id
_entity_poly.type
_entity_poly.pdbx_seq_one_letter_code
_entity_poly.pdbx_strand_id
1 'polypeptide(L)'
;MTQKRFLSATPSELTAMSPTELLSAIRMSEGRIIRAAARIRGANLVDHVTNAELVAAFGADIVNIDTYDPFNPYIPGWASKDPARDEETEQSVQIPLGQGYTFQEISEIVGRPLSILMFACNPEDVERTEQVYGKG
;
A
#
# COMPACT_ATOMS: atom_id res chain seq x y z
N MET A 1 -5.10 6.52 -27.23
CA MET A 1 -5.23 7.40 -26.06
C MET A 1 -3.96 8.23 -25.91
N THR A 2 -4.06 9.53 -25.69
CA THR A 2 -2.88 10.37 -25.46
C THR A 2 -2.33 10.01 -24.07
N GLN A 3 -1.09 9.56 -24.02
CA GLN A 3 -0.44 9.15 -22.79
C GLN A 3 -0.26 10.36 -21.88
N LYS A 4 -0.82 10.29 -20.66
CA LYS A 4 -0.74 11.38 -19.69
C LYS A 4 0.54 11.26 -18.84
N ARG A 5 1.06 12.41 -18.41
CA ARG A 5 2.05 12.45 -17.34
C ARG A 5 1.40 12.04 -16.03
N PHE A 6 2.15 11.42 -15.14
CA PHE A 6 1.68 11.03 -13.80
C PHE A 6 1.06 12.23 -13.06
N LEU A 7 1.78 13.35 -12.99
CA LEU A 7 1.34 14.57 -12.30
C LEU A 7 0.13 15.27 -12.94
N SER A 8 -0.31 14.84 -14.11
CA SER A 8 -1.48 15.39 -14.82
C SER A 8 -2.67 14.45 -14.79
N ALA A 9 -2.50 13.26 -14.22
CA ALA A 9 -3.54 12.24 -14.09
C ALA A 9 -4.26 12.38 -12.75
N THR A 10 -5.56 12.08 -12.74
CA THR A 10 -6.34 11.99 -11.50
C THR A 10 -6.01 10.68 -10.77
N PRO A 11 -6.28 10.59 -9.45
CA PRO A 11 -6.11 9.35 -8.70
C PRO A 11 -6.78 8.14 -9.37
N SER A 12 -8.02 8.27 -9.82
CA SER A 12 -8.75 7.21 -10.50
C SER A 12 -8.14 6.79 -11.83
N GLU A 13 -7.55 7.74 -12.56
CA GLU A 13 -6.82 7.42 -13.79
C GLU A 13 -5.53 6.65 -13.49
N LEU A 14 -4.80 7.05 -12.43
CA LEU A 14 -3.57 6.38 -12.03
C LEU A 14 -3.81 4.95 -11.55
N THR A 15 -4.85 4.73 -10.76
CA THR A 15 -5.20 3.38 -10.25
C THR A 15 -5.75 2.46 -11.35
N ALA A 16 -6.30 3.02 -12.43
CA ALA A 16 -6.78 2.27 -13.59
C ALA A 16 -5.69 1.97 -14.63
N MET A 17 -4.50 2.57 -14.52
CA MET A 17 -3.41 2.34 -15.46
C MET A 17 -2.83 0.93 -15.33
N SER A 18 -2.54 0.31 -16.44
CA SER A 18 -1.70 -0.89 -16.47
C SER A 18 -0.28 -0.58 -15.98
N PRO A 19 0.49 -1.57 -15.53
CA PRO A 19 1.87 -1.35 -15.08
C PRO A 19 2.76 -0.63 -16.11
N THR A 20 2.57 -0.95 -17.39
CA THR A 20 3.32 -0.34 -18.49
C THR A 20 2.94 1.13 -18.70
N GLU A 21 1.65 1.45 -18.62
CA GLU A 21 1.17 2.83 -18.72
C GLU A 21 1.63 3.67 -17.53
N LEU A 22 1.53 3.11 -16.32
CA LEU A 22 1.99 3.77 -15.10
C LEU A 22 3.50 4.06 -15.17
N LEU A 23 4.31 3.09 -15.57
CA LEU A 23 5.76 3.28 -15.73
C LEU A 23 6.09 4.38 -16.74
N SER A 24 5.34 4.43 -17.85
CA SER A 24 5.52 5.47 -18.85
C SER A 24 5.11 6.84 -18.33
N ALA A 25 3.99 6.95 -17.61
CA ALA A 25 3.54 8.18 -16.97
C ALA A 25 4.58 8.70 -15.97
N ILE A 26 5.20 7.80 -15.18
CA ILE A 26 6.30 8.10 -14.27
C ILE A 26 7.48 8.71 -15.03
N ARG A 27 7.95 8.04 -16.10
CA ARG A 27 9.08 8.50 -16.93
C ARG A 27 8.81 9.88 -17.55
N MET A 28 7.60 10.12 -18.02
CA MET A 28 7.19 11.41 -18.59
C MET A 28 7.14 12.53 -17.55
N SER A 29 7.14 12.23 -16.28
CA SER A 29 7.16 13.22 -15.19
C SER A 29 8.57 13.69 -14.80
N GLU A 30 9.62 13.16 -15.46
CA GLU A 30 10.99 13.69 -15.42
C GLU A 30 11.57 13.79 -14.00
N GLY A 31 11.32 12.80 -13.16
CA GLY A 31 11.84 12.74 -11.79
C GLY A 31 11.13 13.66 -10.77
N ARG A 32 10.00 14.25 -11.14
CA ARG A 32 9.22 15.15 -10.25
C ARG A 32 8.17 14.41 -9.40
N ILE A 33 8.25 13.10 -9.32
CA ILE A 33 7.33 12.28 -8.52
C ILE A 33 7.94 12.03 -7.14
N ILE A 34 7.13 12.23 -6.11
CA ILE A 34 7.50 11.98 -4.72
C ILE A 34 6.97 10.59 -4.33
N ARG A 35 7.88 9.67 -4.05
CA ARG A 35 7.56 8.39 -3.41
C ARG A 35 7.93 8.47 -1.94
N ALA A 36 6.96 8.29 -1.06
CA ALA A 36 7.18 8.32 0.38
C ALA A 36 6.77 7.00 1.04
N ALA A 37 7.51 6.60 2.07
CA ALA A 37 7.26 5.36 2.81
C ALA A 37 6.21 5.56 3.90
N ALA A 38 5.25 4.63 3.96
CA ALA A 38 4.29 4.49 5.02
C ALA A 38 4.53 3.17 5.76
N ARG A 39 4.97 3.25 7.01
CA ARG A 39 5.17 2.06 7.84
C ARG A 39 3.82 1.57 8.36
N ILE A 40 3.37 0.40 7.88
CA ILE A 40 2.10 -0.18 8.31
C ILE A 40 2.21 -0.83 9.69
N ARG A 41 3.29 -1.55 9.97
CA ARG A 41 3.49 -2.24 11.26
C ARG A 41 3.96 -1.35 12.40
N GLY A 42 3.99 -0.04 12.21
CA GLY A 42 4.29 0.93 13.25
C GLY A 42 3.03 1.53 13.87
N ALA A 43 3.19 2.22 14.99
CA ALA A 43 2.10 3.02 15.53
C ALA A 43 1.66 4.07 14.51
N ASN A 44 0.35 4.32 14.44
CA ASN A 44 -0.16 5.43 13.66
C ASN A 44 0.36 6.75 14.26
N LEU A 45 0.78 7.66 13.40
CA LEU A 45 1.20 9.00 13.83
C LEU A 45 0.01 9.86 14.25
N VAL A 46 -1.16 9.55 13.70
CA VAL A 46 -2.44 10.17 14.04
C VAL A 46 -3.44 9.06 14.28
N ASP A 47 -4.09 9.06 15.44
CA ASP A 47 -5.08 8.06 15.79
C ASP A 47 -6.19 7.96 14.74
N HIS A 48 -6.59 6.73 14.42
CA HIS A 48 -7.64 6.43 13.43
C HIS A 48 -7.36 6.91 12.00
N VAL A 49 -6.13 7.36 11.71
CA VAL A 49 -5.68 7.67 10.35
C VAL A 49 -4.51 6.74 10.02
N THR A 50 -4.61 6.02 8.93
CA THR A 50 -3.51 5.15 8.50
C THR A 50 -2.30 5.97 8.11
N ASN A 51 -1.10 5.44 8.35
CA ASN A 51 0.12 6.10 7.90
C ASN A 51 0.15 6.27 6.37
N ALA A 52 -0.55 5.41 5.62
CA ALA A 52 -0.67 5.53 4.17
C ALA A 52 -1.50 6.74 3.75
N GLU A 53 -2.66 6.97 4.39
CA GLU A 53 -3.48 8.17 4.17
C GLU A 53 -2.72 9.44 4.56
N LEU A 54 -2.01 9.39 5.69
CA LEU A 54 -1.21 10.52 6.16
C LEU A 54 -0.15 10.91 5.14
N VAL A 55 0.64 9.95 4.65
CA VAL A 55 1.69 10.18 3.65
C VAL A 55 1.10 10.71 2.35
N ALA A 56 -0.05 10.19 1.90
CA ALA A 56 -0.77 10.69 0.73
C ALA A 56 -1.26 12.13 0.93
N ALA A 57 -1.79 12.46 2.10
CA ALA A 57 -2.25 13.81 2.45
C ALA A 57 -1.11 14.84 2.47
N PHE A 58 0.10 14.42 2.85
CA PHE A 58 1.30 15.26 2.79
C PHE A 58 1.91 15.37 1.38
N GLY A 59 1.25 14.85 0.36
CA GLY A 59 1.60 15.08 -1.04
C GLY A 59 2.47 14.01 -1.67
N ALA A 60 2.53 12.82 -1.12
CA ALA A 60 3.15 11.69 -1.82
C ALA A 60 2.35 11.35 -3.08
N ASP A 61 3.04 11.21 -4.19
CA ASP A 61 2.47 10.75 -5.47
C ASP A 61 2.34 9.24 -5.52
N ILE A 62 3.31 8.53 -4.94
CA ILE A 62 3.32 7.08 -4.76
C ILE A 62 3.56 6.78 -3.28
N VAL A 63 2.70 5.98 -2.68
CA VAL A 63 2.85 5.53 -1.30
C VAL A 63 3.56 4.18 -1.28
N ASN A 64 4.73 4.14 -0.64
CA ASN A 64 5.46 2.90 -0.45
C ASN A 64 5.07 2.27 0.89
N ILE A 65 4.39 1.15 0.83
CA ILE A 65 3.98 0.41 2.00
C ILE A 65 5.11 -0.52 2.46
N ASP A 66 5.60 -0.29 3.67
CA ASP A 66 6.57 -1.17 4.30
C ASP A 66 5.85 -2.33 5.00
N THR A 67 6.42 -3.52 4.88
CA THR A 67 6.00 -4.70 5.65
C THR A 67 4.55 -5.16 5.43
N TYR A 68 3.96 -4.89 4.27
CA TYR A 68 2.66 -5.44 3.89
C TYR A 68 2.77 -6.96 3.70
N ASP A 69 1.84 -7.68 4.34
CA ASP A 69 1.71 -9.12 4.21
C ASP A 69 0.45 -9.44 3.39
N PRO A 70 0.59 -9.92 2.14
CA PRO A 70 -0.56 -10.20 1.28
C PRO A 70 -1.40 -11.38 1.76
N PHE A 71 -0.87 -12.24 2.66
CA PHE A 71 -1.55 -13.42 3.19
C PHE A 71 -2.30 -13.12 4.49
N ASN A 72 -1.85 -12.12 5.23
CA ASN A 72 -2.53 -11.60 6.39
C ASN A 72 -2.52 -10.07 6.34
N PRO A 73 -3.25 -9.49 5.37
CA PRO A 73 -3.25 -8.06 5.14
C PRO A 73 -3.91 -7.32 6.29
N TYR A 74 -3.23 -6.30 6.80
CA TYR A 74 -3.80 -5.38 7.74
C TYR A 74 -3.23 -3.98 7.56
N ILE A 75 -4.02 -2.98 7.89
CA ILE A 75 -3.66 -1.57 7.82
C ILE A 75 -4.25 -0.85 9.05
N PRO A 76 -3.50 -0.70 10.13
CA PRO A 76 -4.01 -0.08 11.36
C PRO A 76 -4.58 1.31 11.12
N GLY A 77 -5.73 1.57 11.71
CA GLY A 77 -6.49 2.82 11.59
C GLY A 77 -7.84 2.67 10.91
N TRP A 78 -8.03 1.64 10.10
CA TRP A 78 -9.34 1.29 9.55
C TRP A 78 -10.00 0.16 10.32
N ALA A 79 -11.33 0.17 10.38
CA ALA A 79 -12.06 -0.99 10.88
C ALA A 79 -11.77 -2.22 10.03
N SER A 80 -11.57 -3.37 10.65
CA SER A 80 -11.41 -4.62 9.92
C SER A 80 -12.68 -4.98 9.15
N LYS A 81 -12.54 -5.66 8.00
CA LYS A 81 -13.70 -6.15 7.24
C LYS A 81 -14.55 -7.13 8.03
N ASP A 82 -13.92 -7.88 8.93
CA ASP A 82 -14.56 -8.70 9.95
C ASP A 82 -14.40 -8.00 11.30
N PRO A 83 -15.47 -7.43 11.88
CA PRO A 83 -15.39 -6.72 13.16
C PRO A 83 -14.90 -7.59 14.32
N ALA A 84 -15.13 -8.90 14.29
CA ALA A 84 -14.67 -9.82 15.34
C ALA A 84 -13.13 -9.82 15.47
N ARG A 85 -12.43 -9.49 14.40
CA ARG A 85 -10.96 -9.37 14.41
C ARG A 85 -10.45 -8.18 15.22
N ASP A 86 -11.19 -7.09 15.27
CA ASP A 86 -10.83 -5.93 16.07
C ASP A 86 -11.14 -6.15 17.56
N GLU A 87 -12.14 -7.00 17.87
CA GLU A 87 -12.53 -7.35 19.24
C GLU A 87 -11.56 -8.36 19.89
N GLU A 88 -10.93 -9.25 19.11
CA GLU A 88 -9.96 -10.23 19.60
C GLU A 88 -8.62 -9.61 20.00
N THR A 89 -8.37 -8.37 19.59
CA THR A 89 -7.11 -7.68 19.90
C THR A 89 -7.16 -7.13 21.32
N GLU A 90 -6.26 -7.63 22.17
CA GLU A 90 -6.20 -7.26 23.59
C GLU A 90 -6.40 -5.76 23.80
N GLN A 91 -7.21 -5.43 24.78
CA GLN A 91 -7.76 -4.12 25.20
C GLN A 91 -6.76 -2.94 25.37
N SER A 92 -5.51 -3.10 24.99
CA SER A 92 -4.49 -2.06 25.14
C SER A 92 -4.32 -1.14 23.91
N VAL A 93 -4.86 -1.52 22.74
CA VAL A 93 -4.72 -0.73 21.51
C VAL A 93 -6.11 -0.35 21.00
N GLN A 94 -6.52 0.88 21.22
CA GLN A 94 -7.80 1.43 20.78
C GLN A 94 -7.86 1.68 19.26
N ILE A 95 -6.85 1.26 18.50
CA ILE A 95 -6.77 1.49 17.05
C ILE A 95 -7.17 0.20 16.34
N PRO A 96 -8.22 0.23 15.49
CA PRO A 96 -8.62 -0.91 14.70
C PRO A 96 -7.49 -1.40 13.80
N LEU A 97 -7.42 -2.70 13.59
CA LEU A 97 -6.31 -3.35 12.86
C LEU A 97 -6.42 -3.23 11.33
N GLY A 98 -7.61 -2.95 10.80
CA GLY A 98 -7.83 -2.85 9.35
C GLY A 98 -7.48 -4.14 8.62
N GLN A 99 -7.94 -5.28 9.12
CA GLN A 99 -7.66 -6.58 8.50
C GLN A 99 -8.53 -6.84 7.27
N GLY A 100 -7.97 -7.59 6.32
CA GLY A 100 -8.69 -8.12 5.17
C GLY A 100 -8.68 -7.22 3.93
N TYR A 101 -8.05 -6.05 3.96
CA TYR A 101 -7.94 -5.18 2.78
C TYR A 101 -6.85 -5.66 1.84
N THR A 102 -7.20 -5.87 0.58
CA THR A 102 -6.25 -6.16 -0.48
C THR A 102 -5.42 -4.93 -0.82
N PHE A 103 -4.27 -5.15 -1.44
CA PHE A 103 -3.39 -4.07 -1.89
C PHE A 103 -4.10 -3.10 -2.86
N GLN A 104 -4.96 -3.63 -3.73
CA GLN A 104 -5.74 -2.82 -4.65
C GLN A 104 -6.75 -1.94 -3.91
N GLU A 105 -7.50 -2.50 -2.97
CA GLU A 105 -8.48 -1.73 -2.18
C GLU A 105 -7.80 -0.62 -1.37
N ILE A 106 -6.63 -0.89 -0.80
CA ILE A 106 -5.84 0.14 -0.11
C ILE A 106 -5.45 1.26 -1.09
N SER A 107 -5.01 0.92 -2.30
CA SER A 107 -4.67 1.90 -3.34
C SER A 107 -5.87 2.77 -3.73
N GLU A 108 -7.04 2.15 -3.90
CA GLU A 108 -8.28 2.85 -4.25
C GLU A 108 -8.73 3.81 -3.14
N ILE A 109 -8.70 3.37 -1.87
CA ILE A 109 -9.11 4.19 -0.73
C ILE A 109 -8.13 5.34 -0.48
N VAL A 110 -6.83 5.06 -0.52
CA VAL A 110 -5.77 6.08 -0.35
C VAL A 110 -5.72 7.03 -1.56
N GLY A 111 -6.24 6.60 -2.71
CA GLY A 111 -6.26 7.39 -3.95
C GLY A 111 -4.87 7.63 -4.53
N ARG A 112 -3.94 6.73 -4.30
CA ARG A 112 -2.56 6.78 -4.82
C ARG A 112 -2.09 5.40 -5.25
N PRO A 113 -1.28 5.30 -6.30
CA PRO A 113 -0.54 4.08 -6.60
C PRO A 113 0.32 3.68 -5.42
N LEU A 114 0.30 2.39 -5.12
CA LEU A 114 1.10 1.82 -4.05
C LEU A 114 2.33 1.12 -4.59
N SER A 115 3.37 1.05 -3.78
CA SER A 115 4.51 0.19 -3.98
C SER A 115 4.85 -0.53 -2.69
N ILE A 116 5.48 -1.69 -2.78
CA ILE A 116 5.94 -2.47 -1.63
C ILE A 116 7.45 -2.41 -1.58
N LEU A 117 8.00 -2.31 -0.39
CA LEU A 117 9.41 -2.57 -0.17
C LEU A 117 9.63 -4.07 -0.05
N MET A 118 10.38 -4.62 -0.98
CA MET A 118 10.83 -6.01 -0.93
C MET A 118 12.33 -6.03 -0.62
N PHE A 119 12.71 -6.79 0.38
CA PHE A 119 14.11 -7.05 0.66
C PHE A 119 14.64 -8.13 -0.27
N ALA A 120 15.90 -8.01 -0.66
CA ALA A 120 16.58 -9.09 -1.33
C ALA A 120 16.65 -10.30 -0.38
N CYS A 121 16.19 -11.45 -0.83
CA CYS A 121 16.24 -12.70 -0.09
C CYS A 121 17.24 -13.65 -0.77
N ASN A 122 17.75 -14.59 0.01
CA ASN A 122 18.60 -15.65 -0.54
C ASN A 122 17.77 -16.55 -1.47
N PRO A 123 18.41 -17.22 -2.46
CA PRO A 123 17.71 -18.18 -3.31
C PRO A 123 16.92 -19.25 -2.53
N GLU A 124 17.46 -19.71 -1.42
CA GLU A 124 16.83 -20.69 -0.52
C GLU A 124 15.54 -20.14 0.11
N ASP A 125 15.49 -18.84 0.44
CA ASP A 125 14.29 -18.19 0.96
C ASP A 125 13.23 -18.04 -0.12
N VAL A 126 13.63 -17.82 -1.37
CA VAL A 126 12.75 -17.77 -2.54
C VAL A 126 12.10 -19.15 -2.77
N GLU A 127 12.89 -20.22 -2.79
CA GLU A 127 12.38 -21.57 -2.95
C GLU A 127 11.41 -21.95 -1.82
N ARG A 128 11.72 -21.56 -0.59
CA ARG A 128 10.84 -21.78 0.56
C ARG A 128 9.54 -20.98 0.43
N THR A 129 9.61 -19.78 -0.09
CA THR A 129 8.44 -18.95 -0.35
C THR A 129 7.57 -19.55 -1.45
N GLU A 130 8.16 -20.04 -2.54
CA GLU A 130 7.45 -20.75 -3.60
C GLU A 130 6.78 -22.04 -3.12
N GLN A 131 7.40 -22.78 -2.17
CA GLN A 131 6.81 -23.98 -1.57
C GLN A 131 5.58 -23.66 -0.71
N VAL A 132 5.60 -22.53 -0.01
CA VAL A 132 4.50 -22.12 0.89
C VAL A 132 3.37 -21.43 0.14
N TYR A 133 3.69 -20.63 -0.86
CA TYR A 133 2.76 -19.69 -1.50
C TYR A 133 2.51 -19.97 -2.98
N GLY A 134 3.21 -20.94 -3.58
CA GLY A 134 3.15 -21.24 -5.00
C GLY A 134 3.98 -20.27 -5.84
N LYS A 135 4.14 -20.64 -7.11
CA LYS A 135 4.80 -19.73 -8.07
C LYS A 135 3.85 -18.60 -8.43
N GLY A 136 4.25 -17.38 -8.16
CA GLY A 136 3.54 -16.18 -8.58
C GLY A 136 3.59 -15.94 -10.09
#